data_2aaf828b90bd887db14fbc4c73623139
#
_entry.id   2aaf828b90bd887db14fbc4c73623139
#
_cell.length_a   1.000
_cell.length_b   1.000
_cell.length_c   1.000
_cell.angle_alpha   90.00
_cell.angle_beta   90.00
_cell.angle_gamma   90.00
#
_symmetry.space_group_name_H-M   'P 1'
#
loop_
_entity.id
_entity.type
_entity.pdbx_description
1 polymer ?
#
loop_
_entity_poly.entity_id
_entity_poly.type
_entity_poly.pdbx_seq_one_letter_code
_entity_poly.pdbx_strand_id
1 'polypeptide(L)'
;MKNRKIYLLLTRFPDNGSKVFELLTGFHYPHASIGLEDDLNTFYSFVTKGFIVEKITQYVKTDRAPFPCQLYELNVSEDAYCRIKRILEYFIEFRELLHYSRFAVTMSLLRIPYKRDRFGFFCSQFVAHVLQHSGEVKLKKKSNRYLSCDLRKLSGVKLNYQGNLKTMIDHFGIAPGIA
;
A
#
# COMPACT_ATOMS: atom_id res chain seq x y z
N MET A 1 26.79 4.33 2.34
CA MET A 1 25.76 3.65 1.53
C MET A 1 24.66 4.64 1.24
N LYS A 2 24.20 4.75 -0.02
CA LYS A 2 23.13 5.68 -0.38
C LYS A 2 21.82 5.14 0.17
N ASN A 3 21.12 5.93 0.97
CA ASN A 3 19.79 5.60 1.46
C ASN A 3 18.76 6.06 0.43
N ARG A 4 17.82 5.18 0.09
CA ARG A 4 16.68 5.43 -0.80
C ARG A 4 15.40 5.47 0.03
N LYS A 5 14.40 6.15 -0.48
CA LYS A 5 13.10 6.22 0.17
C LYS A 5 12.05 5.38 -0.56
N ILE A 6 11.25 4.69 0.20
CA ILE A 6 9.99 4.12 -0.25
C ILE A 6 8.85 4.71 0.56
N TYR A 7 7.67 4.74 -0.03
CA TYR A 7 6.50 5.37 0.57
C TYR A 7 5.38 4.35 0.74
N LEU A 8 4.69 4.42 1.89
CA LEU A 8 3.47 3.68 2.16
C LEU A 8 2.34 4.69 2.22
N LEU A 9 1.41 4.60 1.30
CA LEU A 9 0.23 5.44 1.27
C LEU A 9 -0.96 4.66 1.82
N LEU A 10 -1.54 5.15 2.91
CA LEU A 10 -2.75 4.61 3.51
C LEU A 10 -3.90 5.56 3.19
N THR A 11 -4.97 5.04 2.58
CA THR A 11 -6.11 5.85 2.15
C THR A 11 -7.44 5.28 2.62
N ARG A 12 -8.46 6.14 2.68
CA ARG A 12 -9.83 5.76 2.94
C ARG A 12 -10.68 6.09 1.72
N PHE A 13 -11.24 5.07 1.11
CA PHE A 13 -12.26 5.23 0.07
C PHE A 13 -13.66 5.27 0.69
N PRO A 14 -14.62 6.02 0.12
CA PRO A 14 -15.98 6.14 0.63
C PRO A 14 -16.82 4.91 0.24
N ASP A 15 -16.45 3.73 0.75
CA ASP A 15 -17.15 2.46 0.50
C ASP A 15 -17.53 1.73 1.80
N ASN A 16 -18.43 0.73 1.67
CA ASN A 16 -18.89 -0.04 2.81
C ASN A 16 -17.80 -0.94 3.43
N GLY A 17 -16.84 -1.39 2.64
CA GLY A 17 -15.69 -2.17 3.13
C GLY A 17 -14.82 -1.35 4.08
N SER A 18 -14.61 -0.08 3.78
CA SER A 18 -13.91 0.85 4.64
C SER A 18 -14.60 1.04 6.00
N LYS A 19 -15.92 1.12 6.02
CA LYS A 19 -16.70 1.23 7.27
C LYS A 19 -16.59 -0.03 8.13
N VAL A 20 -16.69 -1.21 7.53
CA VAL A 20 -16.53 -2.50 8.24
C VAL A 20 -15.12 -2.64 8.80
N PHE A 21 -14.10 -2.31 8.00
CA PHE A 21 -12.72 -2.34 8.46
C PHE A 21 -12.50 -1.41 9.66
N GLU A 22 -13.01 -0.19 9.59
CA GLU A 22 -12.93 0.79 10.67
C GLU A 22 -13.62 0.29 11.94
N LEU A 23 -14.81 -0.28 11.81
CA LEU A 23 -15.56 -0.85 12.94
C LEU A 23 -14.77 -1.97 13.64
N LEU A 24 -14.12 -2.86 12.87
CA LEU A 24 -13.41 -4.01 13.41
C LEU A 24 -12.00 -3.68 13.94
N THR A 25 -11.36 -2.66 13.41
CA THR A 25 -9.96 -2.35 13.72
C THR A 25 -9.77 -1.04 14.49
N GLY A 26 -10.78 -0.16 14.50
CA GLY A 26 -10.67 1.21 15.00
C GLY A 26 -9.74 2.09 14.16
N PHE A 27 -9.40 1.69 12.92
CA PHE A 27 -8.46 2.39 12.07
C PHE A 27 -9.11 2.90 10.78
N HIS A 28 -8.96 4.20 10.51
CA HIS A 28 -9.69 4.91 9.46
C HIS A 28 -9.16 4.72 8.03
N TYR A 29 -8.00 4.10 7.83
CA TYR A 29 -7.33 3.99 6.52
C TYR A 29 -7.17 2.52 6.11
N PRO A 30 -8.20 1.88 5.55
CA PRO A 30 -8.19 0.44 5.24
C PRO A 30 -7.33 0.07 4.03
N HIS A 31 -7.17 0.97 3.07
CA HIS A 31 -6.40 0.72 1.86
C HIS A 31 -4.92 1.07 2.07
N ALA A 32 -4.05 0.27 1.48
CA ALA A 32 -2.60 0.45 1.55
C ALA A 32 -1.96 0.25 0.19
N SER A 33 -1.06 1.14 -0.19
CA SER A 33 -0.25 1.05 -1.39
C SER A 33 1.21 1.40 -1.10
N ILE A 34 2.12 0.95 -1.95
CA ILE A 34 3.56 1.19 -1.86
C ILE A 34 4.01 1.99 -3.08
N GLY A 35 4.83 3.02 -2.85
CA GLY A 35 5.41 3.88 -3.87
C GLY A 35 6.93 3.95 -3.76
N LEU A 36 7.58 4.36 -4.84
CA LEU A 36 9.02 4.57 -4.94
C LEU A 36 9.32 6.08 -4.96
N GLU A 37 10.49 6.48 -4.47
CA GLU A 37 10.87 7.90 -4.45
C GLU A 37 11.04 8.52 -5.83
N ASP A 38 11.27 7.70 -6.87
CA ASP A 38 11.47 8.17 -8.23
C ASP A 38 10.18 8.77 -8.84
N ASP A 39 8.99 8.33 -8.36
CA ASP A 39 7.70 8.85 -8.81
C ASP A 39 6.64 8.79 -7.70
N LEU A 40 6.47 9.88 -6.98
CA LEU A 40 5.44 10.02 -5.93
C LEU A 40 4.00 10.05 -6.46
N ASN A 41 3.79 10.08 -7.77
CA ASN A 41 2.47 9.93 -8.36
C ASN A 41 2.07 8.46 -8.53
N THR A 42 3.03 7.53 -8.55
CA THR A 42 2.77 6.11 -8.83
C THR A 42 2.86 5.27 -7.57
N PHE A 43 1.75 4.59 -7.27
CA PHE A 43 1.66 3.62 -6.20
C PHE A 43 1.16 2.27 -6.73
N TYR A 44 1.51 1.21 -6.02
CA TYR A 44 1.19 -0.18 -6.37
C TYR A 44 0.36 -0.81 -5.27
N SER A 45 -0.72 -1.49 -5.64
CA SER A 45 -1.63 -2.08 -4.67
C SER A 45 -2.49 -3.20 -5.26
N PHE A 46 -3.39 -3.72 -4.43
CA PHE A 46 -4.47 -4.63 -4.80
C PHE A 46 -5.82 -4.03 -4.44
N VAL A 47 -6.74 -4.07 -5.38
CA VAL A 47 -8.15 -3.75 -5.21
C VAL A 47 -9.00 -4.94 -5.66
N THR A 48 -10.30 -4.87 -5.52
CA THR A 48 -11.21 -5.96 -5.89
C THR A 48 -11.06 -6.46 -7.34
N LYS A 49 -10.49 -5.65 -8.22
CA LYS A 49 -10.17 -5.98 -9.62
C LYS A 49 -8.80 -6.68 -9.80
N GLY A 50 -8.03 -6.89 -8.72
CA GLY A 50 -6.70 -7.48 -8.75
C GLY A 50 -5.59 -6.46 -8.48
N PHE A 51 -4.40 -6.75 -9.00
CA PHE A 51 -3.23 -5.85 -8.90
C PHE A 51 -3.42 -4.60 -9.75
N ILE A 52 -3.09 -3.45 -9.18
CA ILE A 52 -3.18 -2.15 -9.88
C ILE A 52 -1.94 -1.31 -9.69
N VAL A 53 -1.70 -0.46 -10.69
CA VAL A 53 -0.77 0.67 -10.64
C VAL A 53 -1.62 1.93 -10.51
N GLU A 54 -1.55 2.59 -9.37
CA GLU A 54 -2.37 3.76 -9.04
C GLU A 54 -1.60 5.04 -9.41
N LYS A 55 -2.21 5.91 -10.18
CA LYS A 55 -1.76 7.30 -10.34
C LYS A 55 -2.61 8.18 -9.42
N ILE A 56 -2.05 8.65 -8.31
CA ILE A 56 -2.82 9.35 -7.27
C ILE A 56 -3.45 10.64 -7.77
N THR A 57 -2.85 11.32 -8.76
CA THR A 57 -3.42 12.50 -9.38
C THR A 57 -4.73 12.24 -10.14
N GLN A 58 -5.01 10.98 -10.53
CA GLN A 58 -6.28 10.62 -11.17
C GLN A 58 -7.46 10.67 -10.22
N TYR A 59 -7.25 10.40 -8.93
CA TYR A 59 -8.31 10.45 -7.90
C TYR A 59 -8.80 11.87 -7.63
N VAL A 60 -7.98 12.89 -7.91
CA VAL A 60 -8.27 14.29 -7.61
C VAL A 60 -8.94 15.03 -8.78
N LYS A 61 -8.87 14.46 -9.99
CA LYS A 61 -9.54 15.02 -11.18
C LYS A 61 -11.08 14.91 -11.12
N THR A 62 -11.59 14.09 -10.23
CA THR A 62 -13.02 13.97 -10.02
C THR A 62 -13.40 14.77 -8.77
N ASP A 63 -14.44 15.62 -8.85
CA ASP A 63 -15.00 16.38 -7.71
C ASP A 63 -15.59 15.51 -6.59
N ARG A 64 -15.10 14.30 -6.47
CA ARG A 64 -15.45 13.37 -5.39
C ARG A 64 -14.78 13.83 -4.10
N ALA A 65 -15.49 13.59 -3.01
CA ALA A 65 -15.12 13.95 -1.63
C ALA A 65 -13.62 13.75 -1.32
N PRO A 66 -13.05 14.56 -0.44
CA PRO A 66 -11.63 14.43 -0.06
C PRO A 66 -11.34 12.99 0.38
N PHE A 67 -10.32 12.38 -0.21
CA PHE A 67 -9.83 11.08 0.21
C PHE A 67 -8.83 11.27 1.37
N PRO A 68 -9.23 11.01 2.62
CA PRO A 68 -8.30 11.06 3.75
C PRO A 68 -7.14 10.11 3.52
N CYS A 69 -5.92 10.57 3.79
CA CYS A 69 -4.71 9.77 3.61
C CYS A 69 -3.65 10.03 4.68
N GLN A 70 -2.79 9.05 4.84
CA GLN A 70 -1.53 9.15 5.57
C GLN A 70 -0.42 8.63 4.65
N LEU A 71 0.62 9.44 4.45
CA LEU A 71 1.83 9.05 3.74
C LEU A 71 2.93 8.78 4.77
N TYR A 72 3.48 7.60 4.71
CA TYR A 72 4.63 7.22 5.51
C TYR A 72 5.84 7.04 4.62
N GLU A 73 7.03 7.35 5.15
CA GLU A 73 8.30 7.07 4.51
C GLU A 73 9.08 6.00 5.26
N LEU A 74 9.87 5.24 4.55
CA LEU A 74 10.82 4.28 5.07
C LEU A 74 12.14 4.39 4.28
N ASN A 75 13.23 4.62 5.00
CA ASN A 75 14.56 4.59 4.40
C ASN A 75 15.03 3.14 4.27
N VAL A 76 15.55 2.79 3.11
CA VAL A 76 16.10 1.48 2.78
C VAL A 76 17.45 1.64 2.08
N SER A 77 18.28 0.60 2.10
CA SER A 77 19.50 0.58 1.31
C SER A 77 19.18 0.56 -0.20
N GLU A 78 20.15 0.95 -1.03
CA GLU A 78 20.03 0.88 -2.50
C GLU A 78 19.70 -0.56 -2.95
N ASP A 79 20.32 -1.57 -2.33
CA ASP A 79 20.08 -2.97 -2.66
C ASP A 79 18.63 -3.40 -2.35
N ALA A 80 18.09 -3.00 -1.19
CA ALA A 80 16.71 -3.27 -0.84
C ALA A 80 15.73 -2.54 -1.78
N TYR A 81 16.06 -1.31 -2.16
CA TYR A 81 15.28 -0.54 -3.13
C TYR A 81 15.23 -1.23 -4.49
N CYS A 82 16.38 -1.68 -5.01
CA CYS A 82 16.45 -2.41 -6.27
C CYS A 82 15.67 -3.74 -6.21
N ARG A 83 15.71 -4.45 -5.06
CA ARG A 83 14.88 -5.65 -4.88
C ARG A 83 13.40 -5.33 -4.89
N ILE A 84 12.97 -4.29 -4.19
CA ILE A 84 11.56 -3.83 -4.20
C ILE A 84 11.12 -3.52 -5.62
N LYS A 85 11.91 -2.76 -6.39
CA LYS A 85 11.61 -2.40 -7.77
C LYS A 85 11.41 -3.65 -8.65
N ARG A 86 12.32 -4.62 -8.59
CA ARG A 86 12.18 -5.89 -9.33
C ARG A 86 10.93 -6.67 -8.94
N ILE A 87 10.58 -6.68 -7.64
CA ILE A 87 9.35 -7.34 -7.18
C ILE A 87 8.13 -6.65 -7.78
N LEU A 88 8.08 -5.33 -7.80
CA LEU A 88 6.98 -4.56 -8.40
C LEU A 88 6.88 -4.82 -9.91
N GLU A 89 8.01 -4.84 -10.62
CA GLU A 89 8.08 -5.20 -12.05
C GLU A 89 7.52 -6.60 -12.30
N TYR A 90 7.89 -7.60 -11.46
CA TYR A 90 7.31 -8.95 -11.53
C TYR A 90 5.79 -8.94 -11.34
N PHE A 91 5.25 -8.16 -10.39
CA PHE A 91 3.81 -8.05 -10.19
C PHE A 91 3.10 -7.37 -11.38
N ILE A 92 3.74 -6.43 -12.07
CA ILE A 92 3.24 -5.82 -13.29
C ILE A 92 3.16 -6.86 -14.42
N GLU A 93 4.23 -7.62 -14.62
CA GLU A 93 4.35 -8.64 -15.69
C GLU A 93 3.29 -9.73 -15.53
N PHE A 94 3.09 -10.23 -14.31
CA PHE A 94 2.17 -11.34 -14.03
C PHE A 94 0.79 -10.91 -13.52
N ARG A 95 0.41 -9.64 -13.71
CA ARG A 95 -0.82 -9.07 -13.15
C ARG A 95 -2.09 -9.85 -13.48
N GLU A 96 -2.17 -10.44 -14.68
CA GLU A 96 -3.34 -11.19 -15.15
C GLU A 96 -3.57 -12.51 -14.37
N LEU A 97 -2.53 -13.04 -13.73
CA LEU A 97 -2.61 -14.22 -12.87
C LEU A 97 -2.99 -13.87 -11.42
N LEU A 98 -2.94 -12.59 -11.06
CA LEU A 98 -3.09 -12.12 -9.70
C LEU A 98 -4.53 -11.68 -9.44
N HIS A 99 -5.10 -12.11 -8.32
CA HIS A 99 -6.46 -11.75 -7.96
C HIS A 99 -6.58 -11.23 -6.52
N TYR A 100 -7.65 -10.49 -6.27
CA TYR A 100 -7.95 -10.00 -4.93
C TYR A 100 -8.61 -11.08 -4.08
N SER A 101 -8.02 -11.42 -2.95
CA SER A 101 -8.53 -12.44 -2.05
C SER A 101 -9.41 -11.84 -0.95
N ARG A 102 -10.73 -11.82 -1.18
CA ARG A 102 -11.73 -11.43 -0.16
C ARG A 102 -11.68 -12.36 1.05
N PHE A 103 -11.47 -13.65 0.82
CA PHE A 103 -11.30 -14.64 1.88
C PHE A 103 -10.11 -14.29 2.79
N ALA A 104 -8.96 -13.96 2.20
CA ALA A 104 -7.77 -13.63 2.95
C ALA A 104 -7.94 -12.38 3.82
N VAL A 105 -8.59 -11.32 3.31
CA VAL A 105 -8.84 -10.12 4.10
C VAL A 105 -9.81 -10.39 5.26
N THR A 106 -10.86 -11.17 5.03
CA THR A 106 -11.82 -11.55 6.07
C THR A 106 -11.14 -12.36 7.18
N MET A 107 -10.37 -13.38 6.83
CA MET A 107 -9.62 -14.17 7.82
C MET A 107 -8.61 -13.33 8.60
N SER A 108 -7.96 -12.37 7.94
CA SER A 108 -7.01 -11.47 8.59
C SER A 108 -7.69 -10.49 9.54
N LEU A 109 -8.85 -9.97 9.19
CA LEU A 109 -9.67 -9.11 10.06
C LEU A 109 -10.15 -9.87 11.31
N LEU A 110 -10.58 -11.10 11.14
CA LEU A 110 -11.00 -11.98 12.23
C LEU A 110 -9.82 -12.60 13.00
N ARG A 111 -8.57 -12.34 12.57
CA ARG A 111 -7.34 -12.92 13.14
C ARG A 111 -7.28 -14.45 13.08
N ILE A 112 -8.05 -15.07 12.19
CA ILE A 112 -8.09 -16.52 12.00
C ILE A 112 -6.91 -16.95 11.12
N PRO A 113 -6.14 -17.98 11.50
CA PRO A 113 -5.09 -18.53 10.65
C PRO A 113 -5.69 -19.17 9.39
N TYR A 114 -5.08 -18.91 8.23
CA TYR A 114 -5.49 -19.52 6.97
C TYR A 114 -4.27 -19.87 6.12
N LYS A 115 -4.46 -20.83 5.19
CA LYS A 115 -3.46 -21.15 4.19
C LYS A 115 -3.49 -20.07 3.09
N ARG A 116 -2.33 -19.47 2.82
CA ARG A 116 -2.22 -18.45 1.79
C ARG A 116 -2.44 -19.04 0.41
N ASP A 117 -3.27 -18.41 -0.38
CA ASP A 117 -3.32 -18.60 -1.82
C ASP A 117 -2.07 -17.99 -2.49
N ARG A 118 -1.51 -18.69 -3.46
CA ARG A 118 -0.27 -18.29 -4.15
C ARG A 118 -0.44 -16.98 -4.93
N PHE A 119 -1.58 -16.80 -5.58
CA PHE A 119 -1.88 -15.68 -6.46
C PHE A 119 -2.88 -14.68 -5.88
N GLY A 120 -3.45 -15.00 -4.72
CA GLY A 120 -4.42 -14.18 -4.02
C GLY A 120 -3.77 -13.22 -3.02
N PHE A 121 -4.03 -11.93 -3.18
CA PHE A 121 -3.55 -10.89 -2.27
C PHE A 121 -4.68 -9.92 -1.91
N PHE A 122 -4.51 -9.23 -0.80
CA PHE A 122 -5.19 -7.97 -0.51
C PHE A 122 -4.14 -6.87 -0.27
N CYS A 123 -4.55 -5.60 -0.30
CA CYS A 123 -3.67 -4.45 -0.36
C CYS A 123 -2.53 -4.46 0.68
N SER A 124 -2.84 -4.53 1.96
CA SER A 124 -1.81 -4.48 3.02
C SER A 124 -0.98 -5.76 3.12
N GLN A 125 -1.53 -6.94 2.75
CA GLN A 125 -0.76 -8.17 2.60
C GLN A 125 0.30 -8.04 1.50
N PHE A 126 -0.08 -7.46 0.34
CA PHE A 126 0.82 -7.20 -0.77
C PHE A 126 1.97 -6.29 -0.33
N VAL A 127 1.66 -5.15 0.27
CA VAL A 127 2.69 -4.21 0.78
C VAL A 127 3.63 -4.92 1.76
N ALA A 128 3.09 -5.65 2.74
CA ALA A 128 3.90 -6.42 3.69
C ALA A 128 4.76 -7.50 2.99
N HIS A 129 4.24 -8.13 1.93
CA HIS A 129 4.98 -9.12 1.14
C HIS A 129 6.17 -8.49 0.41
N VAL A 130 5.97 -7.35 -0.25
CA VAL A 130 7.04 -6.60 -0.93
C VAL A 130 8.12 -6.20 0.07
N LEU A 131 7.73 -5.62 1.21
CA LEU A 131 8.65 -5.22 2.26
C LEU A 131 9.45 -6.40 2.84
N GLN A 132 8.80 -7.54 3.08
CA GLN A 132 9.46 -8.75 3.58
C GLN A 132 10.55 -9.24 2.62
N HIS A 133 10.27 -9.21 1.31
CA HIS A 133 11.18 -9.68 0.28
C HIS A 133 12.23 -8.62 -0.13
N SER A 134 12.16 -7.41 0.42
CA SER A 134 13.26 -6.44 0.31
C SER A 134 14.56 -6.95 0.98
N GLY A 135 14.43 -7.91 1.90
CA GLY A 135 15.56 -8.46 2.68
C GLY A 135 16.03 -7.57 3.83
N GLU A 136 15.42 -6.39 4.01
CA GLU A 136 15.83 -5.42 5.04
C GLU A 136 14.73 -5.22 6.10
N VAL A 137 13.47 -5.24 5.69
CA VAL A 137 12.34 -5.01 6.59
C VAL A 137 11.93 -6.30 7.31
N LYS A 138 12.16 -6.33 8.62
CA LYS A 138 11.76 -7.49 9.45
C LYS A 138 10.30 -7.37 9.87
N LEU A 139 9.48 -8.32 9.45
CA LEU A 139 8.10 -8.43 9.87
C LEU A 139 7.99 -9.23 11.18
N LYS A 140 7.14 -8.77 12.12
CA LYS A 140 6.86 -9.47 13.39
C LYS A 140 5.92 -10.67 13.23
N LYS A 141 5.20 -10.77 12.12
CA LYS A 141 4.24 -11.83 11.77
C LYS A 141 4.29 -12.12 10.27
N LYS A 142 3.65 -13.19 9.81
CA LYS A 142 3.59 -13.53 8.37
C LYS A 142 2.90 -12.40 7.59
N SER A 143 3.38 -12.06 6.39
CA SER A 143 2.85 -10.97 5.56
C SER A 143 1.33 -11.06 5.32
N ASN A 144 0.80 -12.27 5.18
CA ASN A 144 -0.65 -12.50 5.00
C ASN A 144 -1.52 -12.17 6.22
N ARG A 145 -0.93 -11.73 7.33
CA ARG A 145 -1.64 -11.27 8.54
C ARG A 145 -1.49 -9.77 8.80
N TYR A 146 -0.87 -9.04 7.88
CA TYR A 146 -0.72 -7.59 8.02
C TYR A 146 -1.95 -6.87 7.50
N LEU A 147 -2.56 -6.07 8.36
CA LEU A 147 -3.57 -5.08 8.00
C LEU A 147 -2.89 -3.72 7.81
N SER A 148 -3.57 -2.76 7.19
CA SER A 148 -3.03 -1.41 6.98
C SER A 148 -2.60 -0.73 8.28
N CYS A 149 -3.34 -0.93 9.37
CA CYS A 149 -2.99 -0.43 10.70
C CYS A 149 -1.68 -1.01 11.28
N ASP A 150 -1.23 -2.17 10.81
CA ASP A 150 0.04 -2.78 11.23
C ASP A 150 1.24 -2.18 10.50
N LEU A 151 1.06 -1.77 9.23
CA LEU A 151 2.15 -1.25 8.39
C LEU A 151 2.79 0.00 9.00
N ARG A 152 1.99 0.90 9.57
CA ARG A 152 2.48 2.11 10.24
C ARG A 152 3.33 1.85 11.49
N LYS A 153 3.26 0.61 12.03
CA LYS A 153 3.99 0.19 13.24
C LYS A 153 5.29 -0.54 12.91
N LEU A 154 5.66 -0.66 11.64
CA LEU A 154 6.92 -1.25 11.24
C LEU A 154 8.10 -0.38 11.68
N SER A 155 9.18 -1.02 12.06
CA SER A 155 10.41 -0.31 12.47
C SER A 155 10.95 0.54 11.32
N GLY A 156 11.32 1.77 11.60
CA GLY A 156 11.86 2.72 10.64
C GLY A 156 10.81 3.48 9.82
N VAL A 157 9.54 3.08 9.88
CA VAL A 157 8.44 3.79 9.21
C VAL A 157 8.11 5.08 9.97
N LYS A 158 8.11 6.21 9.25
CA LYS A 158 7.82 7.55 9.80
C LYS A 158 6.66 8.18 9.06
N LEU A 159 5.73 8.80 9.81
CA LEU A 159 4.66 9.60 9.21
C LEU A 159 5.27 10.85 8.58
N ASN A 160 5.04 11.01 7.27
CA ASN A 160 5.52 12.16 6.50
C ASN A 160 4.40 13.17 6.22
N TYR A 161 3.17 12.69 6.00
CA TYR A 161 2.00 13.55 5.78
C TYR A 161 0.72 12.91 6.30
N GLN A 162 -0.20 13.73 6.81
CA GLN A 162 -1.56 13.34 7.14
C GLN A 162 -2.53 14.45 6.72
N GLY A 163 -3.57 14.09 5.98
CA GLY A 163 -4.56 15.03 5.48
C GLY A 163 -5.47 14.39 4.45
N ASN A 164 -5.71 15.07 3.36
CA ASN A 164 -6.40 14.51 2.21
C ASN A 164 -5.46 14.44 0.99
N LEU A 165 -5.81 13.58 0.04
CA LEU A 165 -4.96 13.27 -1.11
C LEU A 165 -4.70 14.50 -1.98
N LYS A 166 -5.68 15.39 -2.15
CA LYS A 166 -5.53 16.62 -2.94
C LYS A 166 -4.46 17.55 -2.33
N THR A 167 -4.60 17.84 -1.04
CA THR A 167 -3.64 18.71 -0.36
C THR A 167 -2.25 18.06 -0.23
N MET A 168 -2.18 16.74 -0.20
CA MET A 168 -0.91 16.00 -0.25
C MET A 168 -0.21 16.21 -1.61
N ILE A 169 -0.94 16.07 -2.70
CA ILE A 169 -0.43 16.28 -4.07
C ILE A 169 0.10 17.71 -4.20
N ASP A 170 -0.67 18.70 -3.75
CA ASP A 170 -0.27 20.10 -3.78
C ASP A 170 0.97 20.36 -2.90
N HIS A 171 1.02 19.77 -1.70
CA HIS A 171 2.12 19.91 -0.75
C HIS A 171 3.46 19.38 -1.30
N PHE A 172 3.44 18.25 -1.99
CA PHE A 172 4.64 17.65 -2.58
C PHE A 172 4.89 18.07 -4.04
N GLY A 173 4.07 18.96 -4.62
CA GLY A 173 4.21 19.42 -6.00
C GLY A 173 4.12 18.29 -7.03
N ILE A 174 3.27 17.26 -6.75
CA ILE A 174 3.17 16.08 -7.60
C ILE A 174 2.44 16.47 -8.89
N ALA A 175 3.18 16.55 -9.99
CA ALA A 175 2.61 16.86 -11.29
C ALA A 175 1.76 15.70 -11.82
N PRO A 176 0.60 15.97 -12.48
CA PRO A 176 -0.10 14.94 -13.23
C PRO A 176 0.86 14.41 -14.30
N GLY A 177 1.18 13.11 -14.21
CA GLY A 177 2.03 12.48 -15.21
C GLY A 177 1.49 12.72 -16.61
N ILE A 178 2.36 13.01 -17.55
CA ILE A 178 2.04 13.04 -18.97
C ILE A 178 1.56 11.64 -19.33
N ALA A 179 0.32 11.54 -19.80
CA ALA A 179 -0.32 10.28 -20.18
C ALA A 179 0.34 9.68 -21.41
#